data_d5a4d60853aac3ae90648fc54d076efd
#
_entry.id   d5a4d60853aac3ae90648fc54d076efd
#
_cell.length_a   1.000
_cell.length_b   1.000
_cell.length_c   1.000
_cell.angle_alpha   90.00
_cell.angle_beta   90.00
_cell.angle_gamma   90.00
#
_symmetry.space_group_name_H-M   'P 1'
#
loop_
_entity.id
_entity.type
_entity.pdbx_description
1 polymer ?
#
loop_
_entity_poly.entity_id
_entity_poly.type
_entity_poly.pdbx_seq_one_letter_code
_entity_poly.pdbx_strand_id
1 'polypeptide(L)'
;MFKFRPTNKDDASAILVAFSSVFLRFALAFSFLSAVGDRFGFWGSFGEHHVAWGTFARFVAYTGQLNWFLPKGTITTLAIVSTCAETILGFLLLLGWQTRTAALFGGVLLLLFAITMAGALGITAPLDFSVFSASGGAFLLASCTEFPFSIDRLRRDSSGQA
;
A
#
# COMPACT_ATOMS: atom_id res chain seq x y z
N MET A 1 10.05 17.35 -29.74
CA MET A 1 10.99 16.58 -28.90
C MET A 1 11.61 17.51 -27.88
N PHE A 2 10.96 17.67 -26.71
CA PHE A 2 11.43 18.58 -25.64
C PHE A 2 12.66 17.95 -24.98
N LYS A 3 13.85 18.52 -25.23
CA LYS A 3 15.07 18.17 -24.49
C LYS A 3 15.00 18.85 -23.09
N PHE A 4 14.46 18.15 -22.10
CA PHE A 4 14.59 18.56 -20.70
C PHE A 4 16.03 18.27 -20.26
N ARG A 5 16.86 19.30 -20.18
CA ARG A 5 18.24 19.19 -19.65
C ARG A 5 18.21 19.88 -18.29
N PRO A 6 18.31 19.14 -17.17
CA PRO A 6 18.38 19.77 -15.86
C PRO A 6 19.61 20.67 -15.81
N THR A 7 19.43 21.93 -15.49
CA THR A 7 20.48 22.96 -15.50
C THR A 7 21.20 23.09 -14.16
N ASN A 8 20.65 22.44 -13.09
CA ASN A 8 21.24 22.43 -11.75
C ASN A 8 20.97 21.09 -11.06
N LYS A 9 21.81 20.73 -10.05
CA LYS A 9 21.63 19.52 -9.21
C LYS A 9 20.28 19.51 -8.49
N ASP A 10 19.78 20.67 -8.13
CA ASP A 10 18.50 20.83 -7.43
C ASP A 10 17.31 20.44 -8.32
N ASP A 11 17.35 20.77 -9.62
CA ASP A 11 16.33 20.38 -10.59
C ASP A 11 16.31 18.85 -10.81
N ALA A 12 17.49 18.22 -10.88
CA ALA A 12 17.61 16.79 -11.05
C ALA A 12 17.06 16.02 -9.84
N SER A 13 17.33 16.50 -8.62
CA SER A 13 16.83 15.91 -7.39
C SER A 13 15.31 16.04 -7.26
N ALA A 14 14.74 17.20 -7.62
CA ALA A 14 13.30 17.44 -7.62
C ALA A 14 12.57 16.51 -8.61
N ILE A 15 13.13 16.30 -9.81
CA ILE A 15 12.57 15.36 -10.80
C ILE A 15 12.60 13.94 -10.27
N LEU A 16 13.71 13.51 -9.65
CA LEU A 16 13.83 12.17 -9.09
C LEU A 16 12.81 11.94 -7.97
N VAL A 17 12.65 12.90 -7.06
CA VAL A 17 11.65 12.82 -5.98
C VAL A 17 10.23 12.74 -6.55
N ALA A 18 9.92 13.57 -7.55
CA ALA A 18 8.63 13.56 -8.22
C ALA A 18 8.32 12.21 -8.88
N PHE A 19 9.28 11.66 -9.63
CA PHE A 19 9.14 10.34 -10.25
C PHE A 19 8.98 9.23 -9.20
N SER A 20 9.85 9.23 -8.17
CA SER A 20 9.83 8.23 -7.11
C SER A 20 8.53 8.24 -6.32
N SER A 21 7.97 9.43 -6.05
CA SER A 21 6.68 9.56 -5.35
C SER A 21 5.52 9.00 -6.17
N VAL A 22 5.49 9.23 -7.49
CA VAL A 22 4.50 8.67 -8.40
C VAL A 22 4.63 7.15 -8.47
N PHE A 23 5.85 6.65 -8.70
CA PHE A 23 6.11 5.22 -8.77
C PHE A 23 5.70 4.50 -7.48
N LEU A 24 6.13 5.01 -6.33
CA LEU A 24 5.83 4.42 -5.03
C LEU A 24 4.34 4.44 -4.71
N ARG A 25 3.63 5.52 -5.08
CA ARG A 25 2.19 5.64 -4.94
C ARG A 25 1.45 4.53 -5.69
N PHE A 26 1.80 4.33 -6.97
CA PHE A 26 1.19 3.27 -7.78
C PHE A 26 1.59 1.87 -7.30
N ALA A 27 2.86 1.66 -6.91
CA ALA A 27 3.32 0.39 -6.37
C ALA A 27 2.53 -0.02 -5.13
N LEU A 28 2.34 0.89 -4.16
CA LEU A 28 1.54 0.66 -2.96
C LEU A 28 0.06 0.43 -3.30
N ALA A 29 -0.52 1.24 -4.20
CA ALA A 29 -1.91 1.10 -4.63
C ALA A 29 -2.17 -0.28 -5.24
N PHE A 30 -1.34 -0.69 -6.18
CA PHE A 30 -1.48 -2.00 -6.83
C PHE A 30 -1.19 -3.15 -5.87
N SER A 31 -0.26 -3.02 -4.94
CA SER A 31 -0.01 -4.04 -3.92
C SER A 31 -1.24 -4.28 -3.04
N PHE A 32 -1.89 -3.22 -2.55
CA PHE A 32 -3.12 -3.35 -1.77
C PHE A 32 -4.26 -3.96 -2.59
N LEU A 33 -4.52 -3.42 -3.78
CA LEU A 33 -5.62 -3.90 -4.63
C LEU A 33 -5.38 -5.33 -5.13
N SER A 34 -4.14 -5.70 -5.42
CA SER A 34 -3.75 -7.07 -5.79
C SER A 34 -4.01 -8.05 -4.66
N ALA A 35 -3.62 -7.70 -3.42
CA ALA A 35 -3.87 -8.54 -2.25
C ALA A 35 -5.37 -8.74 -2.01
N VAL A 36 -6.17 -7.69 -2.18
CA VAL A 36 -7.63 -7.77 -2.12
C VAL A 36 -8.18 -8.67 -3.24
N GLY A 37 -7.69 -8.47 -4.49
CA GLY A 37 -8.11 -9.29 -5.64
C GLY A 37 -7.82 -10.78 -5.44
N ASP A 38 -6.69 -11.13 -4.84
CA ASP A 38 -6.34 -12.52 -4.53
C ASP A 38 -7.35 -13.18 -3.58
N ARG A 39 -7.84 -12.45 -2.59
CA ARG A 39 -8.87 -12.95 -1.63
C ARG A 39 -10.21 -13.26 -2.29
N PHE A 40 -10.48 -12.69 -3.46
CA PHE A 40 -11.70 -12.93 -4.23
C PHE A 40 -11.47 -13.80 -5.48
N GLY A 41 -10.28 -14.39 -5.60
CA GLY A 41 -9.96 -15.33 -6.67
C GLY A 41 -9.68 -14.69 -8.04
N PHE A 42 -9.41 -13.38 -8.10
CA PHE A 42 -9.09 -12.72 -9.39
C PHE A 42 -7.79 -13.22 -10.02
N TRP A 43 -6.89 -13.76 -9.24
CA TRP A 43 -5.61 -14.32 -9.72
C TRP A 43 -5.66 -15.83 -9.96
N GLY A 44 -6.77 -16.48 -9.64
CA GLY A 44 -6.95 -17.93 -9.79
C GLY A 44 -7.31 -18.64 -8.49
N SER A 45 -7.24 -19.98 -8.52
CA SER A 45 -7.57 -20.84 -7.39
C SER A 45 -6.36 -21.10 -6.51
N PHE A 46 -6.59 -21.36 -5.23
CA PHE A 46 -5.50 -21.73 -4.32
C PHE A 46 -4.75 -22.98 -4.81
N GLY A 47 -3.42 -22.90 -4.78
CA GLY A 47 -2.52 -23.92 -5.30
C GLY A 47 -1.98 -23.60 -6.69
N GLU A 48 -2.55 -22.63 -7.38
CA GLU A 48 -1.97 -22.10 -8.59
C GLU A 48 -0.78 -21.17 -8.29
N HIS A 49 0.12 -21.03 -9.27
CA HIS A 49 1.25 -20.12 -9.15
C HIS A 49 0.76 -18.67 -8.92
N HIS A 50 1.36 -17.98 -7.98
CA HIS A 50 1.05 -16.59 -7.61
C HIS A 50 -0.23 -16.36 -6.82
N VAL A 51 -0.97 -17.38 -6.43
CA VAL A 51 -2.17 -17.29 -5.60
C VAL A 51 -1.82 -17.58 -4.13
N ALA A 52 -1.98 -16.55 -3.27
CA ALA A 52 -1.71 -16.70 -1.83
C ALA A 52 -2.91 -17.33 -1.10
N TRP A 53 -4.11 -16.83 -1.38
CA TRP A 53 -5.33 -17.30 -0.69
C TRP A 53 -6.39 -17.84 -1.65
N GLY A 54 -6.65 -17.18 -2.78
CA GLY A 54 -7.66 -17.57 -3.78
C GLY A 54 -9.11 -17.48 -3.29
N THR A 55 -9.35 -17.42 -1.98
CA THR A 55 -10.67 -17.24 -1.37
C THR A 55 -10.58 -16.44 -0.07
N PHE A 56 -11.65 -15.70 0.25
CA PHE A 56 -11.73 -14.93 1.49
C PHE A 56 -11.68 -15.83 2.75
N ALA A 57 -12.25 -17.02 2.69
CA ALA A 57 -12.21 -17.98 3.82
C ALA A 57 -10.77 -18.37 4.19
N ARG A 58 -9.89 -18.56 3.21
CA ARG A 58 -8.47 -18.85 3.45
C ARG A 58 -7.72 -17.63 4.03
N PHE A 59 -8.05 -16.44 3.57
CA PHE A 59 -7.52 -15.21 4.17
C PHE A 59 -7.96 -15.06 5.63
N VAL A 60 -9.22 -15.37 5.98
CA VAL A 60 -9.69 -15.41 7.37
C VAL A 60 -8.88 -16.42 8.19
N ALA A 61 -8.66 -17.62 7.67
CA ALA A 61 -7.84 -18.62 8.37
C ALA A 61 -6.41 -18.15 8.60
N TYR A 62 -5.78 -17.52 7.58
CA TYR A 62 -4.45 -16.92 7.68
C TYR A 62 -4.42 -15.77 8.70
N THR A 63 -5.43 -14.90 8.69
CA THR A 63 -5.57 -13.83 9.69
C THR A 63 -5.63 -14.40 11.11
N GLY A 64 -6.34 -15.50 11.30
CA GLY A 64 -6.40 -16.21 12.58
C GLY A 64 -5.04 -16.80 13.00
N GLN A 65 -4.27 -17.31 12.05
CA GLN A 65 -2.92 -17.81 12.32
C GLN A 65 -1.98 -16.67 12.77
N LEU A 66 -2.04 -15.53 12.09
CA LEU A 66 -1.22 -14.37 12.46
C LEU A 66 -1.60 -13.75 13.80
N ASN A 67 -2.88 -13.80 14.16
CA ASN A 67 -3.43 -13.18 15.37
C ASN A 67 -3.93 -14.23 16.36
N TRP A 68 -3.13 -15.29 16.58
CA TRP A 68 -3.45 -16.46 17.42
C TRP A 68 -3.83 -16.10 18.86
N PHE A 69 -3.43 -14.94 19.34
CA PHE A 69 -3.70 -14.40 20.68
C PHE A 69 -5.08 -13.75 20.80
N LEU A 70 -5.81 -13.54 19.68
CA LEU A 70 -7.13 -12.93 19.68
C LEU A 70 -8.24 -13.99 19.80
N PRO A 71 -9.39 -13.65 20.38
CA PRO A 71 -10.55 -14.50 20.41
C PRO A 71 -11.01 -14.88 18.99
N LYS A 72 -11.33 -16.16 18.77
CA LYS A 72 -11.75 -16.67 17.43
C LYS A 72 -12.91 -15.88 16.80
N GLY A 73 -13.84 -15.38 17.62
CA GLY A 73 -14.98 -14.60 17.16
C GLY A 73 -14.63 -13.25 16.53
N THR A 74 -13.44 -12.69 16.80
CA THR A 74 -12.99 -11.40 16.26
C THR A 74 -12.22 -11.51 14.95
N ILE A 75 -11.73 -12.70 14.61
CA ILE A 75 -10.84 -12.92 13.45
C ILE A 75 -11.52 -12.55 12.13
N THR A 76 -12.77 -12.98 11.93
CA THR A 76 -13.50 -12.65 10.70
C THR A 76 -13.72 -11.13 10.57
N THR A 77 -14.05 -10.47 11.66
CA THR A 77 -14.20 -9.01 11.68
C THR A 77 -12.88 -8.32 11.35
N LEU A 78 -11.78 -8.78 11.93
CA LEU A 78 -10.44 -8.25 11.62
C LEU A 78 -10.08 -8.43 10.14
N ALA A 79 -10.36 -9.59 9.56
CA ALA A 79 -10.14 -9.87 8.15
C ALA A 79 -11.00 -8.97 7.24
N ILE A 80 -12.25 -8.70 7.60
CA ILE A 80 -13.11 -7.77 6.86
C ILE A 80 -12.57 -6.35 6.96
N VAL A 81 -12.27 -5.88 8.17
CA VAL A 81 -11.78 -4.51 8.40
C VAL A 81 -10.46 -4.27 7.65
N SER A 82 -9.51 -5.21 7.71
CA SER A 82 -8.25 -5.09 6.97
C SER A 82 -8.47 -5.05 5.45
N THR A 83 -9.36 -5.89 4.93
CA THR A 83 -9.69 -5.90 3.50
C THR A 83 -10.36 -4.60 3.05
N CYS A 84 -11.28 -4.07 3.83
CA CYS A 84 -11.89 -2.75 3.57
C CYS A 84 -10.84 -1.63 3.61
N ALA A 85 -9.96 -1.64 4.61
CA ALA A 85 -8.89 -0.65 4.74
C ALA A 85 -7.94 -0.69 3.53
N GLU A 86 -7.46 -1.87 3.13
CA GLU A 86 -6.62 -2.04 1.94
C GLU A 86 -7.32 -1.58 0.66
N THR A 87 -8.61 -1.90 0.51
CA THR A 87 -9.40 -1.46 -0.65
C THR A 87 -9.46 0.06 -0.72
N ILE A 88 -9.85 0.71 0.39
CA ILE A 88 -9.97 2.17 0.45
C ILE A 88 -8.62 2.84 0.23
N LEU A 89 -7.58 2.42 0.94
CA LEU A 89 -6.23 2.96 0.81
C LEU A 89 -5.67 2.75 -0.59
N GLY A 90 -5.88 1.58 -1.18
CA GLY A 90 -5.49 1.28 -2.55
C GLY A 90 -6.11 2.23 -3.56
N PHE A 91 -7.41 2.48 -3.48
CA PHE A 91 -8.08 3.43 -4.37
C PHE A 91 -7.69 4.88 -4.11
N LEU A 92 -7.53 5.30 -2.85
CA LEU A 92 -7.07 6.65 -2.51
C LEU A 92 -5.68 6.93 -3.09
N LEU A 93 -4.75 5.99 -2.95
CA LEU A 93 -3.41 6.08 -3.51
C LEU A 93 -3.44 6.04 -5.05
N LEU A 94 -4.25 5.18 -5.65
CA LEU A 94 -4.38 5.08 -7.11
C LEU A 94 -4.84 6.40 -7.72
N LEU A 95 -5.88 7.00 -7.15
CA LEU A 95 -6.42 8.29 -7.60
C LEU A 95 -5.56 9.48 -7.18
N GLY A 96 -4.69 9.30 -6.19
CA GLY A 96 -3.93 10.40 -5.60
C GLY A 96 -4.83 11.39 -4.85
N TRP A 97 -5.82 10.86 -4.13
CA TRP A 97 -6.71 11.65 -3.29
C TRP A 97 -6.35 11.46 -1.83
N GLN A 98 -6.13 12.59 -1.13
CA GLN A 98 -5.56 12.59 0.22
C GLN A 98 -4.32 11.70 0.35
N THR A 99 -3.44 11.78 -0.64
CA THR A 99 -2.28 10.89 -0.82
C THR A 99 -1.45 10.78 0.45
N ARG A 100 -1.19 11.91 1.12
CA ARG A 100 -0.40 11.95 2.35
C ARG A 100 -1.04 11.12 3.46
N THR A 101 -2.34 11.31 3.69
CA THR A 101 -3.10 10.60 4.73
C THR A 101 -3.21 9.11 4.39
N ALA A 102 -3.53 8.79 3.13
CA ALA A 102 -3.62 7.41 2.67
C ALA A 102 -2.28 6.67 2.78
N ALA A 103 -1.17 7.32 2.45
CA ALA A 103 0.16 6.75 2.59
C ALA A 103 0.53 6.52 4.07
N LEU A 104 0.20 7.47 4.96
CA LEU A 104 0.45 7.33 6.39
C LEU A 104 -0.31 6.12 6.98
N PHE A 105 -1.62 6.02 6.73
CA PHE A 105 -2.41 4.89 7.22
C PHE A 105 -2.02 3.58 6.54
N GLY A 106 -1.65 3.61 5.26
CA GLY A 106 -1.09 2.44 4.56
C GLY A 106 0.20 1.96 5.19
N GLY A 107 1.10 2.87 5.55
CA GLY A 107 2.34 2.55 6.26
C GLY A 107 2.08 1.91 7.63
N VAL A 108 1.13 2.45 8.40
CA VAL A 108 0.73 1.87 9.70
C VAL A 108 0.13 0.48 9.51
N LEU A 109 -0.77 0.29 8.54
CA LEU A 109 -1.39 -1.01 8.26
C LEU A 109 -0.34 -2.06 7.89
N LEU A 110 0.60 -1.72 6.99
CA LEU A 110 1.70 -2.60 6.61
C LEU A 110 2.62 -2.93 7.79
N LEU A 111 2.91 -1.94 8.66
CA LEU A 111 3.70 -2.17 9.86
C LEU A 111 3.02 -3.15 10.81
N LEU A 112 1.70 -3.02 11.02
CA LEU A 112 0.92 -3.97 11.82
C LEU A 112 0.98 -5.37 11.22
N PHE A 113 0.85 -5.52 9.90
CA PHE A 113 1.02 -6.82 9.23
C PHE A 113 2.42 -7.39 9.43
N ALA A 114 3.46 -6.57 9.28
CA ALA A 114 4.83 -7.01 9.48
C ALA A 114 5.08 -7.51 10.91
N ILE A 115 4.54 -6.81 11.93
CA ILE A 115 4.67 -7.18 13.34
C ILE A 115 3.93 -8.49 13.62
N THR A 116 2.69 -8.64 13.16
CA THR A 116 1.92 -9.88 13.36
C THR A 116 2.53 -11.07 12.63
N MET A 117 3.05 -10.87 11.42
CA MET A 117 3.80 -11.90 10.69
C MET A 117 5.08 -12.29 11.44
N ALA A 118 5.85 -11.32 11.93
CA ALA A 118 7.07 -11.59 12.69
C ALA A 118 6.79 -12.39 13.97
N GLY A 119 5.70 -12.06 14.66
CA GLY A 119 5.30 -12.75 15.89
C GLY A 119 4.77 -14.18 15.67
N ALA A 120 4.04 -14.41 14.60
CA ALA A 120 3.40 -15.69 14.33
C ALA A 120 4.24 -16.65 13.47
N LEU A 121 5.00 -16.13 12.50
CA LEU A 121 5.72 -16.91 11.49
C LEU A 121 7.25 -16.77 11.60
N GLY A 122 7.73 -15.89 12.49
CA GLY A 122 9.13 -15.53 12.60
C GLY A 122 9.50 -14.32 11.73
N ILE A 123 10.63 -13.69 12.10
CA ILE A 123 11.08 -12.42 11.49
C ILE A 123 11.39 -12.53 9.98
N THR A 124 11.74 -13.71 9.51
CA THR A 124 12.06 -13.95 8.10
C THR A 124 10.85 -13.70 7.20
N ALA A 125 9.65 -14.08 7.64
CA ALA A 125 8.44 -13.92 6.82
C ALA A 125 8.18 -12.47 6.36
N PRO A 126 8.10 -11.45 7.23
CA PRO A 126 7.89 -10.08 6.76
C PRO A 126 9.11 -9.50 6.05
N LEU A 127 10.32 -10.05 6.22
CA LEU A 127 11.50 -9.65 5.47
C LEU A 127 11.46 -10.20 4.03
N ASP A 128 11.14 -11.48 3.86
CA ASP A 128 11.04 -12.14 2.55
C ASP A 128 9.96 -11.50 1.67
N PHE A 129 8.84 -11.11 2.26
CA PHE A 129 7.78 -10.37 1.58
C PHE A 129 7.99 -8.85 1.53
N SER A 130 9.14 -8.35 2.03
CA SER A 130 9.49 -6.91 2.02
C SER A 130 8.43 -6.00 2.67
N VAL A 131 7.66 -6.50 3.63
CA VAL A 131 6.54 -5.75 4.23
C VAL A 131 7.04 -4.54 5.01
N PHE A 132 8.17 -4.66 5.73
CA PHE A 132 8.81 -3.51 6.39
C PHE A 132 9.28 -2.44 5.40
N SER A 133 9.84 -2.86 4.26
CA SER A 133 10.29 -1.93 3.21
C SER A 133 9.11 -1.20 2.59
N ALA A 134 7.99 -1.89 2.34
CA ALA A 134 6.76 -1.29 1.84
C ALA A 134 6.17 -0.29 2.85
N SER A 135 6.17 -0.63 4.15
CA SER A 135 5.76 0.29 5.22
C SER A 135 6.64 1.53 5.26
N GLY A 136 7.98 1.37 5.24
CA GLY A 136 8.93 2.48 5.19
C GLY A 136 8.74 3.36 3.96
N GLY A 137 8.51 2.75 2.80
CA GLY A 137 8.17 3.46 1.56
C GLY A 137 6.88 4.27 1.70
N ALA A 138 5.85 3.71 2.32
CA ALA A 138 4.59 4.43 2.55
C ALA A 138 4.79 5.64 3.48
N PHE A 139 5.58 5.54 4.55
CA PHE A 139 5.92 6.69 5.40
C PHE A 139 6.76 7.73 4.66
N LEU A 140 7.69 7.30 3.80
CA LEU A 140 8.46 8.21 2.94
C LEU A 140 7.52 8.96 1.97
N LEU A 141 6.58 8.26 1.35
CA LEU A 141 5.56 8.88 0.50
C LEU A 141 4.72 9.90 1.29
N ALA A 142 4.31 9.57 2.52
CA ALA A 142 3.57 10.49 3.38
C ALA A 142 4.35 11.75 3.76
N SER A 143 5.68 11.71 3.74
CA SER A 143 6.55 12.86 4.01
C SER A 143 6.72 13.80 2.80
N CYS A 144 6.38 13.35 1.59
CA CYS A 144 6.45 14.18 0.39
C CYS A 144 5.48 15.37 0.47
N THR A 145 5.89 16.51 -0.09
CA THR A 145 5.09 17.74 -0.14
C THR A 145 4.29 17.87 -1.45
N GLU A 146 4.80 17.24 -2.51
CA GLU A 146 4.23 17.31 -3.85
C GLU A 146 3.84 15.92 -4.35
N PHE A 147 2.64 15.83 -4.94
CA PHE A 147 2.11 14.60 -5.52
C PHE A 147 1.75 14.83 -7.00
N PRO A 148 2.71 14.67 -7.94
CA PRO A 148 2.43 14.80 -9.36
C PRO A 148 1.39 13.78 -9.82
N PHE A 149 0.61 14.13 -10.86
CA PHE A 149 -0.43 13.27 -11.44
C PHE A 149 -1.43 12.75 -10.39
N SER A 150 -1.93 13.65 -9.53
CA SER A 150 -2.87 13.33 -8.45
C SER A 150 -4.06 14.29 -8.44
N ILE A 151 -5.18 13.82 -7.88
CA ILE A 151 -6.35 14.69 -7.61
C ILE A 151 -5.96 15.79 -6.61
N ASP A 152 -5.06 15.50 -5.67
CA ASP A 152 -4.58 16.49 -4.70
C ASP A 152 -3.90 17.70 -5.38
N ARG A 153 -3.16 17.46 -6.47
CA ARG A 153 -2.55 18.53 -7.27
C ARG A 153 -3.59 19.34 -8.01
N LEU A 154 -4.53 18.69 -8.70
CA LEU A 154 -5.60 19.38 -9.43
C LEU A 154 -6.41 20.32 -8.54
N ARG A 155 -6.67 19.90 -7.29
CA ARG A 155 -7.41 20.71 -6.31
C ARG A 155 -6.61 21.93 -5.84
N ARG A 156 -5.28 21.78 -5.66
CA ARG A 156 -4.41 22.93 -5.32
C ARG A 156 -4.37 23.97 -6.44
N ASP A 157 -4.20 23.51 -7.68
CA ASP A 157 -4.14 24.39 -8.85
C ASP A 157 -5.44 25.17 -9.02
N SER A 158 -6.61 24.55 -8.72
CA SER A 158 -7.92 25.22 -8.78
C SER A 158 -8.13 26.24 -7.64
N SER A 159 -7.60 25.97 -6.45
CA SER A 159 -7.76 26.88 -5.29
C SER A 159 -6.78 28.04 -5.28
N GLY A 160 -5.70 28.00 -6.07
CA GLY A 160 -4.73 29.08 -6.23
C GLY A 160 -5.09 30.10 -7.32
N GLN A 161 -6.17 29.88 -8.08
CA GLN A 161 -6.66 30.77 -9.13
C GLN A 161 -7.90 31.61 -8.71
N ALA A 162 -8.35 31.49 -7.50
CA ALA A 162 -9.43 32.30 -6.90
C ALA A 162 -8.85 33.32 -5.92
#